data_b9f11780c5e4dd5bbf3f5b6a54cb9aef
#
_entry.id   b9f11780c5e4dd5bbf3f5b6a54cb9aef
#
_cell.length_a   1.000
_cell.length_b   1.000
_cell.length_c   1.000
_cell.angle_alpha   90.00
_cell.angle_beta   90.00
_cell.angle_gamma   90.00
#
_symmetry.space_group_name_H-M   'P 1'
#
loop_
_entity.id
_entity.type
_entity.pdbx_description
1 polymer ?
#
loop_
_entity_poly.entity_id
_entity_poly.type
_entity_poly.pdbx_seq_one_letter_code
_entity_poly.pdbx_strand_id
1 'polypeptide(L)'
;MDHDFVALGHAGSEAYAGLETFPNPGVEVVEMVSDELTAVCPITNQPDFYTVTIEYRPRGLCLESKSVKIYLARFHDQGVFCEALAVQIRDEVAAALELDAAGVHVSLRQKARGGITITAST
;
A
#
# COMPACT_ATOMS: atom_id res chain seq x y z
N MET A 1 6.71 -14.03 18.08
CA MET A 1 6.34 -13.38 17.81
C MET A 1 5.40 -13.22 17.83
N ASP A 2 4.96 -13.24 18.05
CA ASP A 2 4.27 -12.89 17.88
C ASP A 2 3.94 -11.91 17.82
N HIS A 3 4.22 -11.58 18.04
CA HIS A 3 3.88 -10.59 18.02
C HIS A 3 3.87 -9.95 17.13
N ASP A 4 4.38 -10.43 16.45
CA ASP A 4 4.46 -9.74 15.60
C ASP A 4 3.31 -9.36 14.97
N PHE A 5 2.32 -9.87 14.84
CA PHE A 5 1.09 -9.43 14.36
C PHE A 5 0.34 -8.68 15.39
N VAL A 6 1.00 -8.35 16.36
CA VAL A 6 0.54 -7.59 17.42
C VAL A 6 0.41 -6.16 17.08
N ALA A 7 0.88 -5.75 15.92
CA ALA A 7 0.64 -4.41 15.47
C ALA A 7 -0.81 -4.03 15.56
N LEU A 8 -1.67 -5.00 15.43
CA LEU A 8 -3.10 -4.76 15.55
C LEU A 8 -3.52 -4.30 16.92
N GLY A 9 -2.73 -4.56 17.92
CA GLY A 9 -3.04 -4.12 19.27
C GLY A 9 -2.34 -2.85 19.68
N HIS A 10 -1.50 -2.29 18.82
CA HIS A 10 -0.76 -1.08 19.17
C HIS A 10 -1.60 0.15 18.96
N ALA A 11 -1.32 1.18 19.70
CA ALA A 11 -2.00 2.45 19.54
C ALA A 11 -1.84 3.01 18.14
N GLY A 12 -0.72 2.70 17.48
CA GLY A 12 -0.48 3.19 16.14
C GLY A 12 -1.00 2.29 15.04
N SER A 13 -1.58 1.13 15.39
CA SER A 13 -1.92 0.16 14.36
C SER A 13 -3.03 0.62 13.44
N GLU A 14 -3.94 1.48 13.93
CA GLU A 14 -4.99 2.01 13.08
C GLU A 14 -4.46 2.87 11.96
N ALA A 15 -3.35 3.56 12.19
CA ALA A 15 -2.74 4.39 11.18
C ALA A 15 -2.14 3.55 10.04
N TYR A 16 -1.92 2.27 10.29
CA TYR A 16 -1.38 1.36 9.30
C TYR A 16 -2.47 0.60 8.56
N ALA A 17 -3.73 0.85 8.88
CA ALA A 17 -4.88 0.20 8.24
C ALA A 17 -4.77 -1.32 8.29
N GLY A 18 -4.24 -1.86 9.38
CA GLY A 18 -4.13 -3.31 9.57
C GLY A 18 -2.92 -3.96 8.93
N LEU A 19 -1.97 -3.18 8.42
CA LEU A 19 -0.73 -3.73 7.91
C LEU A 19 0.06 -4.37 9.04
N GLU A 20 0.53 -5.59 8.81
CA GLU A 20 1.34 -6.35 9.76
C GLU A 20 2.73 -6.55 9.22
N THR A 21 3.67 -6.76 10.12
CA THR A 21 5.08 -6.86 9.78
C THR A 21 5.71 -8.02 10.51
N PHE A 22 6.90 -8.42 10.05
CA PHE A 22 7.71 -9.42 10.72
C PHE A 22 9.18 -9.00 10.60
N PRO A 23 10.07 -9.55 11.46
CA PRO A 23 11.47 -9.15 11.43
C PRO A 23 12.12 -9.49 10.09
N ASN A 24 12.89 -8.53 9.57
CA ASN A 24 13.62 -8.72 8.32
C ASN A 24 14.71 -9.79 8.52
N PRO A 25 14.66 -10.89 7.77
CA PRO A 25 15.69 -11.93 7.88
C PRO A 25 17.02 -11.55 7.22
N GLY A 26 17.07 -10.41 6.53
CA GLY A 26 18.31 -9.95 5.91
C GLY A 26 18.21 -9.62 4.43
N VAL A 27 16.98 -9.43 3.91
CA VAL A 27 16.85 -9.04 2.51
C VAL A 27 17.11 -7.54 2.37
N GLU A 28 17.56 -7.11 1.20
CA GLU A 28 17.88 -5.71 0.95
C GLU A 28 16.76 -4.95 0.28
N VAL A 29 15.97 -5.62 -0.53
CA VAL A 29 14.89 -4.99 -1.27
C VAL A 29 13.71 -5.93 -1.31
N VAL A 30 12.52 -5.38 -1.10
CA VAL A 30 11.26 -6.11 -1.29
C VAL A 30 10.43 -5.36 -2.31
N GLU A 31 9.86 -6.08 -3.24
CA GLU A 31 8.91 -5.52 -4.18
C GLU A 31 7.65 -6.37 -4.15
N MET A 32 6.50 -5.72 -3.99
CA MET A 32 5.20 -6.37 -4.03
C MET A 32 4.40 -5.76 -5.16
N VAL A 33 3.79 -6.59 -5.97
CA VAL A 33 2.96 -6.14 -7.09
C VAL A 33 1.60 -6.81 -6.99
N SER A 34 0.55 -6.02 -7.13
CA SER A 34 -0.82 -6.53 -7.18
C SER A 34 -1.57 -5.86 -8.31
N ASP A 35 -2.30 -6.65 -9.08
CA ASP A 35 -3.17 -6.12 -10.13
C ASP A 35 -4.65 -6.17 -9.72
N GLU A 36 -4.93 -6.30 -8.44
CA GLU A 36 -6.29 -6.43 -7.93
C GLU A 36 -6.76 -5.22 -7.13
N LEU A 37 -5.97 -4.16 -7.09
CA LEU A 37 -6.36 -2.96 -6.37
C LEU A 37 -7.44 -2.21 -7.13
N THR A 38 -8.52 -1.85 -6.44
CA THR A 38 -9.57 -1.03 -7.01
C THR A 38 -9.93 0.09 -6.05
N ALA A 39 -10.44 1.19 -6.60
CA ALA A 39 -11.01 2.29 -5.83
C ALA A 39 -12.10 2.89 -6.71
N VAL A 40 -12.74 3.97 -6.26
CA VAL A 40 -13.76 4.62 -7.09
C VAL A 40 -13.34 6.04 -7.40
N CYS A 41 -13.74 6.48 -8.58
CA CYS A 41 -13.52 7.86 -8.99
C CYS A 41 -14.41 8.78 -8.12
N PRO A 42 -13.83 9.79 -7.44
CA PRO A 42 -14.63 10.64 -6.57
C PRO A 42 -15.63 11.53 -7.31
N ILE A 43 -15.51 11.64 -8.64
CA ILE A 43 -16.40 12.46 -9.44
C ILE A 43 -17.56 11.62 -9.97
N THR A 44 -17.26 10.45 -10.58
CA THR A 44 -18.27 9.65 -11.27
C THR A 44 -18.74 8.47 -10.46
N ASN A 45 -18.06 8.15 -9.38
CA ASN A 45 -18.31 6.97 -8.54
C ASN A 45 -18.17 5.65 -9.29
N GLN A 46 -17.47 5.67 -10.43
CA GLN A 46 -17.18 4.46 -11.18
C GLN A 46 -15.90 3.83 -10.63
N PRO A 47 -15.80 2.50 -10.72
CA PRO A 47 -14.59 1.84 -10.23
C PRO A 47 -13.40 2.10 -11.14
N ASP A 48 -12.25 2.31 -10.50
CA ASP A 48 -10.96 2.38 -11.17
C ASP A 48 -10.16 1.15 -10.79
N PHE A 49 -9.44 0.60 -11.76
CA PHE A 49 -8.66 -0.62 -11.59
C PHE A 49 -7.18 -0.30 -11.72
N TYR A 50 -6.38 -0.84 -10.81
CA TYR A 50 -4.98 -0.48 -10.69
C TYR A 50 -4.07 -1.69 -10.66
N THR A 51 -2.85 -1.51 -11.16
CA THR A 51 -1.72 -2.33 -10.75
C THR A 51 -0.90 -1.48 -9.80
N VAL A 52 -0.65 -2.00 -8.61
CA VAL A 52 0.17 -1.31 -7.61
C VAL A 52 1.49 -2.04 -7.45
N THR A 53 2.57 -1.27 -7.42
CA THR A 53 3.90 -1.77 -7.07
C THR A 53 4.35 -1.04 -5.82
N ILE A 54 4.72 -1.80 -4.80
CA ILE A 54 5.25 -1.27 -3.55
C ILE A 54 6.67 -1.80 -3.43
N GLU A 55 7.65 -0.90 -3.41
CA GLU A 55 9.04 -1.27 -3.28
C GLU A 55 9.65 -0.57 -2.08
N TYR A 56 10.40 -1.31 -1.27
CA TYR A 56 11.06 -0.71 -0.12
C TYR A 56 12.35 -1.46 0.22
N ARG A 57 13.25 -0.74 0.91
CA ARG A 57 14.46 -1.33 1.46
C ARG A 57 14.24 -1.47 2.96
N PRO A 58 13.96 -2.68 3.43
CA PRO A 58 13.62 -2.85 4.85
C PRO A 58 14.82 -2.59 5.74
N ARG A 59 14.55 -1.97 6.88
CA ARG A 59 15.53 -1.89 7.96
C ARG A 59 15.32 -3.10 8.84
N GLY A 60 14.42 -3.01 9.79
CA GLY A 60 14.16 -4.10 10.71
C GLY A 60 12.93 -4.92 10.39
N LEU A 61 12.02 -4.43 9.53
CA LEU A 61 10.71 -5.03 9.34
C LEU A 61 10.39 -5.25 7.88
N CYS A 62 9.70 -6.35 7.61
CA CYS A 62 9.12 -6.64 6.30
C CYS A 62 7.60 -6.71 6.42
N LEU A 63 6.88 -6.34 5.37
CA LEU A 63 5.42 -6.44 5.33
C LEU A 63 4.99 -7.90 5.22
N GLU A 64 3.95 -8.26 5.96
CA GLU A 64 3.34 -9.57 5.87
C GLU A 64 2.31 -9.52 4.74
N SER A 65 2.42 -10.44 3.77
CA SER A 65 1.69 -10.33 2.50
C SER A 65 0.19 -10.49 2.63
N LYS A 66 -0.29 -11.31 3.55
CA LYS A 66 -1.74 -11.47 3.72
C LYS A 66 -2.37 -10.18 4.21
N SER A 67 -1.71 -9.49 5.14
CA SER A 67 -2.23 -8.21 5.62
C SER A 67 -2.21 -7.16 4.53
N VAL A 68 -1.24 -7.21 3.62
CA VAL A 68 -1.20 -6.29 2.49
C VAL A 68 -2.39 -6.53 1.56
N LYS A 69 -2.74 -7.79 1.32
CA LYS A 69 -3.91 -8.11 0.48
C LYS A 69 -5.18 -7.53 1.09
N ILE A 70 -5.36 -7.70 2.40
CA ILE A 70 -6.53 -7.18 3.10
C ILE A 70 -6.53 -5.66 3.08
N TYR A 71 -5.38 -5.06 3.32
CA TYR A 71 -5.21 -3.62 3.29
C TYR A 71 -5.62 -3.04 1.94
N LEU A 72 -5.11 -3.61 0.85
CA LEU A 72 -5.41 -3.10 -0.48
C LEU A 72 -6.88 -3.29 -0.83
N ALA A 73 -7.50 -4.37 -0.38
CA ALA A 73 -8.90 -4.64 -0.66
C ALA A 73 -9.83 -3.59 -0.03
N ARG A 74 -9.38 -2.91 1.02
CA ARG A 74 -10.22 -1.91 1.68
C ARG A 74 -10.48 -0.67 0.84
N PHE A 75 -9.69 -0.46 -0.20
CA PHE A 75 -9.85 0.73 -1.03
C PHE A 75 -10.99 0.61 -2.04
N HIS A 76 -11.62 -0.56 -2.16
CA HIS A 76 -12.56 -0.85 -3.25
C HIS A 76 -13.74 0.12 -3.33
N ASP A 77 -14.15 0.71 -2.21
CA ASP A 77 -15.28 1.65 -2.20
C ASP A 77 -14.86 3.07 -1.80
N GLN A 78 -13.56 3.35 -1.77
CA GLN A 78 -13.09 4.69 -1.42
C GLN A 78 -12.99 5.57 -2.65
N GLY A 79 -13.56 6.78 -2.55
CA GLY A 79 -13.44 7.77 -3.61
C GLY A 79 -12.12 8.51 -3.48
N VAL A 80 -11.18 8.23 -4.38
CA VAL A 80 -9.84 8.82 -4.31
C VAL A 80 -9.23 8.83 -5.71
N PHE A 81 -8.51 9.91 -6.02
CA PHE A 81 -7.76 9.97 -7.27
C PHE A 81 -6.46 9.16 -7.17
N CYS A 82 -6.00 8.70 -8.32
CA CYS A 82 -4.80 7.87 -8.42
C CYS A 82 -3.60 8.48 -7.68
N GLU A 83 -3.35 9.77 -7.90
CA GLU A 83 -2.20 10.45 -7.32
C GLU A 83 -2.26 10.47 -5.78
N ALA A 84 -3.42 10.77 -5.24
CA ALA A 84 -3.59 10.80 -3.79
C ALA A 84 -3.51 9.40 -3.19
N LEU A 85 -4.02 8.40 -3.91
CA LEU A 85 -3.96 7.03 -3.44
C LEU A 85 -2.52 6.53 -3.37
N ALA A 86 -1.69 6.88 -4.36
CA ALA A 86 -0.28 6.50 -4.34
C ALA A 86 0.43 7.06 -3.11
N VAL A 87 0.17 8.32 -2.77
CA VAL A 87 0.78 8.96 -1.61
C VAL A 87 0.28 8.32 -0.32
N GLN A 88 -1.02 8.04 -0.24
CA GLN A 88 -1.60 7.43 0.96
C GLN A 88 -0.98 6.05 1.22
N ILE A 89 -0.87 5.22 0.19
CA ILE A 89 -0.28 3.89 0.35
C ILE A 89 1.18 4.00 0.78
N ARG A 90 1.94 4.91 0.15
CA ARG A 90 3.33 5.12 0.54
C ARG A 90 3.44 5.47 2.02
N ASP A 91 2.64 6.43 2.48
CA ASP A 91 2.74 6.91 3.85
C ASP A 91 2.35 5.84 4.86
N GLU A 92 1.29 5.09 4.57
CA GLU A 92 0.83 4.04 5.48
C GLU A 92 1.80 2.87 5.53
N VAL A 93 2.38 2.51 4.38
CA VAL A 93 3.39 1.46 4.33
C VAL A 93 4.65 1.89 5.08
N ALA A 94 5.09 3.12 4.86
CA ALA A 94 6.30 3.63 5.54
C ALA A 94 6.11 3.62 7.05
N ALA A 95 4.92 4.03 7.53
CA ALA A 95 4.63 4.02 8.95
C ALA A 95 4.67 2.60 9.52
N ALA A 96 4.08 1.64 8.83
CA ALA A 96 4.09 0.25 9.28
C ALA A 96 5.51 -0.32 9.35
N LEU A 97 6.36 0.06 8.40
CA LEU A 97 7.74 -0.44 8.33
C LEU A 97 8.71 0.36 9.19
N GLU A 98 8.27 1.44 9.82
CA GLU A 98 9.10 2.36 10.58
C GLU A 98 10.21 2.95 9.71
N LEU A 99 9.84 3.31 8.49
CA LEU A 99 10.73 3.94 7.53
C LEU A 99 10.27 5.37 7.27
N ASP A 100 11.21 6.21 6.83
CA ASP A 100 10.82 7.49 6.25
C ASP A 100 10.07 7.26 4.95
N ALA A 101 9.19 8.18 4.60
CA ALA A 101 8.42 8.07 3.36
C ALA A 101 9.34 7.93 2.15
N ALA A 102 10.51 8.56 2.19
CA ALA A 102 11.48 8.46 1.09
C ALA A 102 12.02 7.05 0.91
N GLY A 103 11.87 6.20 1.89
CA GLY A 103 12.32 4.81 1.82
C GLY A 103 11.32 3.86 1.17
N VAL A 104 10.15 4.36 0.80
CA VAL A 104 9.11 3.54 0.18
C VAL A 104 8.71 4.17 -1.13
N HIS A 105 8.67 3.36 -2.18
CA HIS A 105 8.26 3.81 -3.50
C HIS A 105 6.99 3.06 -3.89
N VAL A 106 5.95 3.81 -4.24
CA VAL A 106 4.70 3.25 -4.70
C VAL A 106 4.46 3.74 -6.12
N SER A 107 4.10 2.82 -7.00
CA SER A 107 3.69 3.15 -8.35
C SER A 107 2.31 2.57 -8.57
N LEU A 108 1.36 3.42 -8.95
CA LEU A 108 0.02 3.01 -9.31
C LEU A 108 -0.19 3.23 -10.80
N ARG A 109 -0.56 2.16 -11.50
CA ARG A 109 -0.94 2.27 -12.89
C ARG A 109 -2.43 2.04 -12.99
N GLN A 110 -3.17 3.08 -13.32
CA GLN A 110 -4.62 3.00 -13.49
C GLN A 110 -4.93 2.50 -14.88
N LYS A 111 -5.77 1.47 -14.98
CA LYS A 111 -6.19 0.94 -16.26
C LYS A 111 -6.90 2.02 -17.06
N ALA A 112 -6.67 2.04 -18.37
CA ALA A 112 -7.17 3.09 -19.23
C ALA A 112 -8.67 3.23 -19.13
N ARG A 113 -9.11 4.48 -19.05
CA ARG A 113 -10.50 4.85 -19.09
C ARG A 113 -10.60 6.11 -19.94
N GLY A 114 -11.51 6.09 -20.94
CA GLY A 114 -11.54 7.16 -21.93
C GLY A 114 -10.25 7.24 -22.73
N GLY A 115 -9.53 6.13 -22.86
CA GLY A 115 -8.29 6.08 -23.62
C GLY A 115 -7.06 6.57 -22.88
N ILE A 116 -7.18 6.99 -21.61
CA ILE A 116 -6.06 7.53 -20.85
C ILE A 116 -5.66 6.53 -19.78
N THR A 117 -4.36 6.19 -19.74
CA THR A 117 -3.73 5.45 -18.66
C THR A 117 -2.94 6.44 -17.82
N ILE A 118 -3.11 6.36 -16.50
CA ILE A 118 -2.39 7.20 -15.55
C ILE A 118 -1.43 6.33 -14.77
N THR A 119 -0.19 6.76 -14.66
CA THR A 119 0.76 6.14 -13.74
C THR A 119 1.26 7.24 -12.79
N ALA A 120 1.04 7.03 -11.50
CA ALA A 120 1.51 7.94 -10.47
C ALA A 120 2.54 7.21 -9.61
N SER A 121 3.70 7.81 -9.43
CA SER A 121 4.78 7.19 -8.66
C SER A 121 5.29 8.18 -7.61
N THR A 122 5.64 7.65 -6.46
CA THR A 122 6.20 8.47 -5.36
C THR A 122 7.70 8.39 -5.31
#